data_4587392515e89dcffc26697c91004b3f
#
_entry.id   4587392515e89dcffc26697c91004b3f
#
_cell.length_a   1.000
_cell.length_b   1.000
_cell.length_c   1.000
_cell.angle_alpha   90.00
_cell.angle_beta   90.00
_cell.angle_gamma   90.00
#
_symmetry.space_group_name_H-M   'P 1'
#
loop_
_entity.id
_entity.type
_entity.pdbx_description
1 polymer ?
#
loop_
_entity_poly.entity_id
_entity_poly.type
_entity_poly.pdbx_seq_one_letter_code
_entity_poly.pdbx_strand_id
1 'polypeptide(L)'
;IPLIIIGLVTPAIADIGHGAGKLLLATVGIAFADTILAGLLAYGTGSALFPHMIANSVHVAVDKAEELKPFFEIKIPAMVDVMSALVFSFIAGLGIAHKGSRTMQKIFQEFKEIVSGVIAKVIIPLLPLYIFGIFLGMTFSGEAYHILLVFAQIILVILVLHIVILLYEYLLAGGLSHK
;
A
#
# COMPACT_ATOMS: atom_id res chain seq x y z
N ILE A 1 -7.60 -8.47 -2.29
CA ILE A 1 -6.33 -7.84 -2.74
C ILE A 1 -5.75 -8.56 -3.97
N PRO A 2 -5.51 -9.91 -4.02
CA PRO A 2 -4.87 -10.55 -5.18
C PRO A 2 -5.57 -10.31 -6.51
N LEU A 3 -6.91 -10.39 -6.55
CA LEU A 3 -7.68 -10.10 -7.77
C LEU A 3 -7.53 -8.64 -8.25
N ILE A 4 -7.38 -7.71 -7.30
CA ILE A 4 -7.12 -6.31 -7.61
C ILE A 4 -5.75 -6.16 -8.30
N ILE A 5 -4.74 -6.85 -7.76
CA ILE A 5 -3.39 -6.87 -8.36
C ILE A 5 -3.45 -7.40 -9.79
N ILE A 6 -4.09 -8.54 -10.01
CA ILE A 6 -4.23 -9.14 -11.35
C ILE A 6 -4.98 -8.18 -12.28
N GLY A 7 -6.10 -7.62 -11.82
CA GLY A 7 -6.94 -6.74 -12.63
C GLY A 7 -6.30 -5.40 -13.00
N LEU A 8 -5.41 -4.87 -12.17
CA LEU A 8 -4.78 -3.56 -12.42
C LEU A 8 -3.38 -3.70 -13.04
N VAL A 9 -2.56 -4.61 -12.56
CA VAL A 9 -1.16 -4.73 -12.99
C VAL A 9 -1.03 -5.40 -14.35
N THR A 10 -1.79 -6.46 -14.63
CA THR A 10 -1.70 -7.16 -15.92
C THR A 10 -1.97 -6.25 -17.13
N PRO A 11 -3.10 -5.52 -17.20
CA PRO A 11 -3.33 -4.63 -18.31
C PRO A 11 -2.36 -3.45 -18.37
N ALA A 12 -1.93 -2.93 -17.21
CA ALA A 12 -0.94 -1.84 -17.18
C ALA A 12 0.39 -2.25 -17.84
N ILE A 13 0.86 -3.48 -17.61
CA ILE A 13 2.08 -4.01 -18.24
C ILE A 13 1.81 -4.31 -19.74
N ALA A 14 0.66 -4.87 -20.05
CA ALA A 14 0.28 -5.18 -21.44
C ALA A 14 0.20 -3.92 -22.33
N ASP A 15 -0.24 -2.80 -21.77
CA ASP A 15 -0.38 -1.53 -22.50
C ASP A 15 0.98 -0.87 -22.83
N ILE A 16 2.06 -1.24 -22.13
CA ILE A 16 3.42 -0.76 -22.45
C ILE A 16 3.90 -1.33 -23.80
N GLY A 17 3.43 -2.50 -24.22
CA GLY A 17 3.73 -3.11 -25.52
C GLY A 17 5.17 -3.63 -25.65
N HIS A 18 5.71 -3.58 -26.87
CA HIS A 18 7.07 -4.02 -27.19
C HIS A 18 8.10 -3.17 -26.41
N GLY A 19 8.91 -3.78 -25.60
CA GLY A 19 9.87 -3.08 -24.70
C GLY A 19 9.46 -3.10 -23.25
N ALA A 20 8.24 -3.57 -22.93
CA ALA A 20 7.72 -3.69 -21.57
C ALA A 20 8.73 -4.37 -20.60
N GLY A 21 9.46 -5.38 -21.07
CA GLY A 21 10.42 -6.10 -20.24
C GLY A 21 11.57 -5.23 -19.74
N LYS A 22 12.18 -4.40 -20.61
CA LYS A 22 13.28 -3.50 -20.23
C LYS A 22 12.77 -2.38 -19.31
N LEU A 23 11.64 -1.78 -19.67
CA LEU A 23 11.03 -0.72 -18.87
C LEU A 23 10.60 -1.24 -17.50
N LEU A 24 9.98 -2.42 -17.45
CA LEU A 24 9.58 -3.06 -16.20
C LEU A 24 10.78 -3.33 -15.30
N LEU A 25 11.87 -3.88 -15.84
CA LEU A 25 13.10 -4.17 -15.08
C LEU A 25 13.71 -2.87 -14.50
N ALA A 26 13.77 -1.82 -15.31
CA ALA A 26 14.23 -0.51 -14.85
C ALA A 26 13.32 0.08 -13.76
N THR A 27 12.00 0.03 -13.97
CA THR A 27 11.01 0.52 -12.99
C THR A 27 11.08 -0.25 -11.68
N VAL A 28 11.16 -1.59 -11.74
CA VAL A 28 11.28 -2.44 -10.55
C VAL A 28 12.60 -2.15 -9.82
N GLY A 29 13.70 -1.98 -10.56
CA GLY A 29 15.01 -1.65 -9.98
C GLY A 29 15.00 -0.30 -9.26
N ILE A 30 14.42 0.73 -9.87
CA ILE A 30 14.26 2.06 -9.27
C ILE A 30 13.35 1.99 -8.05
N ALA A 31 12.20 1.34 -8.16
CA ALA A 31 11.25 1.20 -7.05
C ALA A 31 11.86 0.43 -5.86
N PHE A 32 12.69 -0.58 -6.12
CA PHE A 32 13.38 -1.33 -5.07
C PHE A 32 14.44 -0.47 -4.38
N ALA A 33 15.23 0.29 -5.14
CA ALA A 33 16.23 1.22 -4.61
C ALA A 33 15.56 2.32 -3.76
N ASP A 34 14.46 2.88 -4.24
CA ASP A 34 13.67 3.87 -3.54
C ASP A 34 13.07 3.31 -2.24
N THR A 35 12.52 2.10 -2.26
CA THR A 35 11.99 1.43 -1.06
C THR A 35 13.06 1.23 0.01
N ILE A 36 14.28 0.86 -0.38
CA ILE A 36 15.41 0.72 0.56
C ILE A 36 15.76 2.09 1.15
N LEU A 37 15.85 3.11 0.32
CA LEU A 37 16.19 4.47 0.75
C LEU A 37 15.13 5.04 1.69
N ALA A 38 13.85 4.92 1.32
CA ALA A 38 12.73 5.34 2.16
C ALA A 38 12.72 4.57 3.50
N GLY A 39 13.00 3.26 3.48
CA GLY A 39 13.11 2.43 4.66
C GLY A 39 14.24 2.87 5.60
N LEU A 40 15.41 3.19 5.04
CA LEU A 40 16.56 3.69 5.81
C LEU A 40 16.26 5.07 6.42
N LEU A 41 15.65 5.97 5.66
CA LEU A 41 15.23 7.29 6.16
C LEU A 41 14.18 7.17 7.25
N ALA A 42 13.18 6.30 7.07
CA ALA A 42 12.15 6.04 8.08
C ALA A 42 12.75 5.43 9.35
N TYR A 43 13.67 4.48 9.22
CA TYR A 43 14.36 3.87 10.35
C TYR A 43 15.22 4.90 11.09
N GLY A 44 16.03 5.69 10.39
CA GLY A 44 16.86 6.73 10.98
C GLY A 44 16.04 7.78 11.71
N THR A 45 14.96 8.25 11.08
CA THR A 45 14.04 9.24 11.68
C THR A 45 13.30 8.64 12.88
N GLY A 46 12.81 7.41 12.76
CA GLY A 46 12.10 6.72 13.83
C GLY A 46 13.00 6.46 15.04
N SER A 47 14.21 5.97 14.82
CA SER A 47 15.16 5.70 15.89
C SER A 47 15.61 6.98 16.64
N ALA A 48 15.65 8.13 15.96
CA ALA A 48 16.01 9.40 16.58
C ALA A 48 14.84 10.08 17.30
N LEU A 49 13.63 10.05 16.74
CA LEU A 49 12.48 10.81 17.23
C LEU A 49 11.58 10.01 18.17
N PHE A 50 11.31 8.73 17.90
CA PHE A 50 10.35 7.95 18.67
C PHE A 50 10.73 7.73 20.13
N PRO A 51 12.00 7.52 20.53
CA PRO A 51 12.34 7.41 21.94
C PRO A 51 11.94 8.65 22.75
N HIS A 52 12.05 9.84 22.15
CA HIS A 52 11.68 11.10 22.80
C HIS A 52 10.17 11.34 22.83
N MET A 53 9.45 10.87 21.83
CA MET A 53 8.00 11.02 21.74
C MET A 53 7.27 10.00 22.61
N ILE A 54 7.78 8.78 22.71
CA ILE A 54 7.15 7.68 23.44
C ILE A 54 7.56 7.69 24.92
N ALA A 55 8.77 8.15 25.28
CA ALA A 55 9.23 8.19 26.67
C ALA A 55 8.30 9.00 27.59
N ASN A 56 7.64 10.02 27.05
CA ASN A 56 6.63 10.80 27.77
C ASN A 56 5.24 10.14 27.80
N SER A 57 5.05 9.06 27.04
CA SER A 57 3.74 8.41 26.83
C SER A 57 3.64 7.04 27.49
N VAL A 58 4.75 6.42 27.90
CA VAL A 58 4.82 5.02 28.38
C VAL A 58 4.40 4.85 29.85
N HIS A 59 3.90 5.88 30.53
CA HIS A 59 3.28 5.70 31.84
C HIS A 59 1.78 5.34 31.79
N VAL A 60 1.21 5.15 30.64
CA VAL A 60 -0.08 4.47 30.56
C VAL A 60 0.23 2.97 30.60
N ALA A 61 0.15 2.42 31.81
CA ALA A 61 0.13 0.99 32.00
C ALA A 61 -0.85 0.41 30.97
N VAL A 62 -0.34 -0.49 30.13
CA VAL A 62 -1.17 -1.43 29.41
C VAL A 62 -1.74 -2.40 30.46
N ASP A 63 -2.54 -1.85 31.37
CA ASP A 63 -3.49 -2.66 32.10
C ASP A 63 -4.41 -3.20 31.01
N LYS A 64 -4.35 -4.50 30.88
CA LYS A 64 -5.05 -5.34 29.94
C LYS A 64 -6.47 -4.80 29.67
N ALA A 65 -6.60 -3.85 28.74
CA ALA A 65 -7.89 -3.58 28.15
C ALA A 65 -8.34 -4.93 27.62
N GLU A 66 -9.43 -5.48 28.16
CA GLU A 66 -10.02 -6.70 27.62
C GLU A 66 -10.30 -6.43 26.16
N GLU A 67 -9.44 -6.95 25.30
CA GLU A 67 -9.66 -6.89 23.85
C GLU A 67 -11.06 -7.48 23.63
N LEU A 68 -11.95 -6.66 23.10
CA LEU A 68 -13.29 -7.10 22.69
C LEU A 68 -13.12 -8.25 21.72
N LYS A 69 -13.29 -9.48 22.23
CA LYS A 69 -13.20 -10.67 21.37
C LYS A 69 -14.45 -10.74 20.51
N PRO A 70 -14.30 -10.89 19.19
CA PRO A 70 -15.43 -11.07 18.31
C PRO A 70 -16.21 -12.33 18.72
N PHE A 71 -17.55 -12.27 18.69
CA PHE A 71 -18.42 -13.41 19.00
C PHE A 71 -18.18 -14.62 18.09
N PHE A 72 -17.70 -14.37 16.86
CA PHE A 72 -17.34 -15.40 15.89
C PHE A 72 -16.27 -14.87 14.95
N GLU A 73 -15.38 -15.74 14.53
CA GLU A 73 -14.32 -15.44 13.57
C GLU A 73 -14.60 -16.18 12.26
N ILE A 74 -14.83 -15.42 11.19
CA ILE A 74 -15.01 -16.01 9.85
C ILE A 74 -13.63 -16.06 9.17
N LYS A 75 -13.04 -17.25 9.10
CA LYS A 75 -11.79 -17.47 8.37
C LYS A 75 -12.11 -17.77 6.90
N ILE A 76 -11.96 -16.77 6.04
CA ILE A 76 -12.05 -16.95 4.59
C ILE A 76 -10.63 -17.11 4.05
N PRO A 77 -10.22 -18.32 3.63
CA PRO A 77 -8.91 -18.51 3.04
C PRO A 77 -8.81 -17.73 1.72
N ALA A 78 -7.64 -17.10 1.48
CA ALA A 78 -7.40 -16.41 0.23
C ALA A 78 -7.31 -17.42 -0.92
N MET A 79 -8.04 -17.21 -2.00
CA MET A 79 -7.99 -18.07 -3.20
C MET A 79 -6.60 -18.06 -3.87
N VAL A 80 -5.91 -16.93 -3.81
CA VAL A 80 -4.57 -16.74 -4.38
C VAL A 80 -3.77 -15.89 -3.42
N ASP A 81 -2.49 -16.21 -3.23
CA ASP A 81 -1.57 -15.38 -2.46
C ASP A 81 -1.16 -14.12 -3.24
N VAL A 82 -0.77 -13.06 -2.52
CA VAL A 82 -0.37 -11.77 -3.09
C VAL A 82 0.84 -11.91 -4.01
N MET A 83 1.85 -12.68 -3.60
CA MET A 83 3.05 -12.91 -4.41
C MET A 83 2.73 -13.68 -5.68
N SER A 84 1.89 -14.71 -5.57
CA SER A 84 1.42 -15.49 -6.73
C SER A 84 0.63 -14.60 -7.71
N ALA A 85 -0.19 -13.69 -7.20
CA ALA A 85 -0.93 -12.74 -8.03
C ALA A 85 0.00 -11.76 -8.77
N LEU A 86 1.06 -11.27 -8.10
CA LEU A 86 2.07 -10.41 -8.72
C LEU A 86 2.84 -11.14 -9.81
N VAL A 87 3.36 -12.34 -9.52
CA VAL A 87 4.09 -13.15 -10.49
C VAL A 87 3.20 -13.46 -11.71
N PHE A 88 1.97 -13.88 -11.48
CA PHE A 88 1.00 -14.10 -12.55
C PHE A 88 0.78 -12.85 -13.39
N SER A 89 0.59 -11.68 -12.75
CA SER A 89 0.36 -10.42 -13.43
C SER A 89 1.53 -10.00 -14.32
N PHE A 90 2.76 -10.21 -13.84
CA PHE A 90 3.95 -9.93 -14.63
C PHE A 90 4.08 -10.88 -15.83
N ILE A 91 3.92 -12.18 -15.62
CA ILE A 91 4.03 -13.17 -16.69
C ILE A 91 2.93 -12.92 -17.74
N ALA A 92 1.70 -12.77 -17.31
CA ALA A 92 0.56 -12.53 -18.19
C ALA A 92 0.71 -11.19 -18.95
N GLY A 93 1.03 -10.10 -18.25
CA GLY A 93 1.21 -8.78 -18.83
C GLY A 93 2.34 -8.74 -19.84
N LEU A 94 3.51 -9.28 -19.52
CA LEU A 94 4.64 -9.39 -20.44
C LEU A 94 4.33 -10.29 -21.63
N GLY A 95 3.65 -11.42 -21.41
CA GLY A 95 3.23 -12.33 -22.47
C GLY A 95 2.28 -11.66 -23.45
N ILE A 96 1.31 -10.89 -22.97
CA ILE A 96 0.38 -10.12 -23.80
C ILE A 96 1.12 -9.03 -24.58
N ALA A 97 2.00 -8.27 -23.90
CA ALA A 97 2.80 -7.21 -24.52
C ALA A 97 3.72 -7.75 -25.62
N HIS A 98 4.38 -8.88 -25.38
CA HIS A 98 5.28 -9.50 -26.36
C HIS A 98 4.55 -10.08 -27.56
N LYS A 99 3.43 -10.77 -27.32
CA LYS A 99 2.65 -11.42 -28.37
C LYS A 99 1.74 -10.47 -29.14
N GLY A 100 1.46 -9.27 -28.59
CA GLY A 100 0.55 -8.29 -29.20
C GLY A 100 -0.89 -8.79 -29.29
N SER A 101 -1.33 -9.66 -28.37
CA SER A 101 -2.66 -10.28 -28.40
C SER A 101 -3.74 -9.28 -27.97
N ARG A 102 -4.40 -8.64 -28.93
CA ARG A 102 -5.50 -7.70 -28.68
C ARG A 102 -6.67 -8.33 -27.92
N THR A 103 -6.95 -9.60 -28.15
CA THR A 103 -8.05 -10.31 -27.47
C THR A 103 -7.77 -10.46 -25.98
N MET A 104 -6.58 -10.92 -25.61
CA MET A 104 -6.20 -11.06 -24.21
C MET A 104 -6.12 -9.70 -23.52
N GLN A 105 -5.56 -8.69 -24.17
CA GLN A 105 -5.51 -7.33 -23.65
C GLN A 105 -6.92 -6.82 -23.34
N LYS A 106 -7.87 -7.01 -24.27
CA LYS A 106 -9.26 -6.61 -24.05
C LYS A 106 -9.91 -7.33 -22.86
N ILE A 107 -9.70 -8.65 -22.72
CA ILE A 107 -10.21 -9.43 -21.57
C ILE A 107 -9.70 -8.87 -20.25
N PHE A 108 -8.40 -8.58 -20.15
CA PHE A 108 -7.83 -8.04 -18.92
C PHE A 108 -8.24 -6.58 -18.66
N GLN A 109 -8.53 -5.80 -19.70
CA GLN A 109 -9.11 -4.47 -19.55
C GLN A 109 -10.55 -4.53 -19.02
N GLU A 110 -11.39 -5.40 -19.55
CA GLU A 110 -12.74 -5.63 -19.02
C GLU A 110 -12.71 -6.14 -17.58
N PHE A 111 -11.77 -7.05 -17.26
CA PHE A 111 -11.57 -7.51 -15.89
C PHE A 111 -11.14 -6.38 -14.94
N LYS A 112 -10.27 -5.47 -15.39
CA LYS A 112 -9.91 -4.25 -14.65
C LYS A 112 -11.13 -3.40 -14.35
N GLU A 113 -12.03 -3.20 -15.30
CA GLU A 113 -13.25 -2.42 -15.10
C GLU A 113 -14.19 -3.07 -14.06
N ILE A 114 -14.34 -4.40 -14.12
CA ILE A 114 -15.11 -5.15 -13.11
C ILE A 114 -14.52 -4.97 -11.73
N VAL A 115 -13.23 -5.19 -11.58
CA VAL A 115 -12.52 -5.06 -10.29
C VAL A 115 -12.59 -3.63 -9.76
N SER A 116 -12.36 -2.64 -10.62
CA SER A 116 -12.48 -1.22 -10.26
C SER A 116 -13.91 -0.87 -9.84
N GLY A 117 -14.91 -1.44 -10.51
CA GLY A 117 -16.32 -1.27 -10.15
C GLY A 117 -16.63 -1.85 -8.76
N VAL A 118 -16.09 -3.02 -8.43
CA VAL A 118 -16.23 -3.61 -7.08
C VAL A 118 -15.57 -2.74 -6.02
N ILE A 119 -14.38 -2.23 -6.29
CA ILE A 119 -13.69 -1.32 -5.36
C ILE A 119 -14.55 -0.09 -5.11
N ALA A 120 -15.00 0.58 -6.17
CA ALA A 120 -15.74 1.83 -6.08
C ALA A 120 -17.13 1.68 -5.44
N LYS A 121 -17.84 0.59 -5.75
CA LYS A 121 -19.23 0.40 -5.33
C LYS A 121 -19.40 -0.38 -4.03
N VAL A 122 -18.41 -1.19 -3.66
CA VAL A 122 -18.50 -2.05 -2.47
C VAL A 122 -17.46 -1.66 -1.43
N ILE A 123 -16.17 -1.65 -1.80
CA ILE A 123 -15.10 -1.47 -0.83
C ILE A 123 -15.08 -0.04 -0.29
N ILE A 124 -15.10 0.96 -1.16
CA ILE A 124 -15.05 2.37 -0.74
C ILE A 124 -16.22 2.77 0.17
N PRO A 125 -17.49 2.43 -0.13
CA PRO A 125 -18.59 2.75 0.76
C PRO A 125 -18.57 2.01 2.11
N LEU A 126 -17.99 0.79 2.17
CA LEU A 126 -17.87 0.03 3.42
C LEU A 126 -16.69 0.47 4.30
N LEU A 127 -15.71 1.16 3.72
CA LEU A 127 -14.50 1.58 4.41
C LEU A 127 -14.77 2.51 5.60
N PRO A 128 -15.66 3.52 5.53
CA PRO A 128 -16.01 4.35 6.68
C PRO A 128 -16.63 3.55 7.84
N LEU A 129 -17.45 2.55 7.53
CA LEU A 129 -18.05 1.68 8.55
C LEU A 129 -16.99 0.82 9.25
N TYR A 130 -16.03 0.30 8.50
CA TYR A 130 -14.89 -0.44 9.05
C TYR A 130 -14.02 0.43 9.94
N ILE A 131 -13.69 1.64 9.49
CA ILE A 131 -12.91 2.62 10.27
C ILE A 131 -13.66 3.00 11.54
N PHE A 132 -14.97 3.26 11.45
CA PHE A 132 -15.82 3.54 12.61
C PHE A 132 -15.75 2.42 13.64
N GLY A 133 -15.81 1.14 13.22
CA GLY A 133 -15.69 0.00 14.12
C GLY A 133 -14.35 -0.04 14.88
N ILE A 134 -13.24 0.28 14.20
CA ILE A 134 -11.92 0.37 14.83
C ILE A 134 -11.90 1.48 15.91
N PHE A 135 -12.37 2.67 15.56
CA PHE A 135 -12.39 3.80 16.51
C PHE A 135 -13.35 3.55 17.67
N LEU A 136 -14.46 2.87 17.44
CA LEU A 136 -15.39 2.49 18.51
C LEU A 136 -14.71 1.58 19.54
N GLY A 137 -13.96 0.57 19.08
CA GLY A 137 -13.15 -0.29 19.95
C GLY A 137 -12.12 0.48 20.78
N MET A 138 -11.39 1.40 20.15
CA MET A 138 -10.41 2.27 20.81
C MET A 138 -11.06 3.22 21.84
N THR A 139 -12.25 3.73 21.55
CA THR A 139 -12.97 4.63 22.45
C THR A 139 -13.50 3.87 23.67
N PHE A 140 -13.93 2.64 23.49
CA PHE A 140 -14.41 1.79 24.58
C PHE A 140 -13.31 1.46 25.59
N SER A 141 -12.06 1.30 25.13
CA SER A 141 -10.90 1.09 26.03
C SER A 141 -10.49 2.34 26.82
N GLY A 142 -11.10 3.50 26.57
CA GLY A 142 -10.78 4.77 27.26
C GLY A 142 -9.47 5.43 26.81
N GLU A 143 -8.72 4.81 25.92
CA GLU A 143 -7.40 5.26 25.47
C GLU A 143 -7.45 6.15 24.22
N ALA A 144 -8.63 6.35 23.64
CA ALA A 144 -8.80 6.99 22.33
C ALA A 144 -8.13 8.37 22.24
N TYR A 145 -8.23 9.20 23.28
CA TYR A 145 -7.67 10.55 23.24
C TYR A 145 -6.13 10.53 23.25
N HIS A 146 -5.53 9.69 24.08
CA HIS A 146 -4.08 9.60 24.18
C HIS A 146 -3.48 8.97 22.91
N ILE A 147 -4.10 7.91 22.43
CA ILE A 147 -3.73 7.25 21.18
C ILE A 147 -3.84 8.23 20.01
N LEU A 148 -4.92 9.03 19.92
CA LEU A 148 -5.09 10.03 18.87
C LEU A 148 -3.99 11.10 18.88
N LEU A 149 -3.56 11.58 20.04
CA LEU A 149 -2.47 12.56 20.12
C LEU A 149 -1.15 11.97 19.66
N VAL A 150 -0.80 10.76 20.10
CA VAL A 150 0.43 10.07 19.68
C VAL A 150 0.36 9.78 18.17
N PHE A 151 -0.77 9.31 17.67
CA PHE A 151 -0.99 9.09 16.25
C PHE A 151 -0.87 10.38 15.43
N ALA A 152 -1.42 11.49 15.90
CA ALA A 152 -1.32 12.78 15.21
C ALA A 152 0.14 13.23 15.09
N GLN A 153 0.95 13.05 16.13
CA GLN A 153 2.38 13.35 16.10
C GLN A 153 3.12 12.43 15.12
N ILE A 154 2.85 11.13 15.14
CA ILE A 154 3.46 10.16 14.22
C ILE A 154 3.06 10.47 12.78
N ILE A 155 1.78 10.77 12.52
CA ILE A 155 1.28 11.14 11.19
C ILE A 155 1.99 12.40 10.68
N LEU A 156 2.19 13.40 11.53
CA LEU A 156 2.89 14.61 11.15
C LEU A 156 4.34 14.31 10.74
N VAL A 157 5.06 13.49 11.50
CA VAL A 157 6.42 13.05 11.16
C VAL A 157 6.44 12.31 9.83
N ILE A 158 5.50 11.36 9.63
CA ILE A 158 5.38 10.61 8.37
C ILE A 158 5.10 11.56 7.21
N LEU A 159 4.23 12.55 7.40
CA LEU A 159 3.87 13.51 6.35
C LEU A 159 5.06 14.39 5.94
N VAL A 160 5.83 14.87 6.92
CA VAL A 160 7.07 15.61 6.65
C VAL A 160 8.08 14.73 5.91
N LEU A 161 8.27 13.49 6.37
CA LEU A 161 9.17 12.54 5.73
C LEU A 161 8.73 12.25 4.28
N HIS A 162 7.43 12.10 4.07
CA HIS A 162 6.87 11.88 2.73
C HIS A 162 7.14 13.05 1.78
N ILE A 163 6.98 14.29 2.26
CA ILE A 163 7.32 15.50 1.48
C ILE A 163 8.83 15.53 1.14
N VAL A 164 9.67 15.16 2.09
CA VAL A 164 11.14 15.12 1.87
C VAL A 164 11.50 14.09 0.79
N ILE A 165 10.91 12.88 0.87
CA ILE A 165 11.13 11.81 -0.12
C ILE A 165 10.64 12.28 -1.50
N LEU A 166 9.43 12.82 -1.59
CA LEU A 166 8.89 13.35 -2.84
C LEU A 166 9.80 14.43 -3.46
N LEU A 167 10.27 15.38 -2.66
CA LEU A 167 11.19 16.40 -3.16
C LEU A 167 12.47 15.78 -3.68
N TYR A 168 13.03 14.81 -2.99
CA TYR A 168 14.19 14.06 -3.40
C TYR A 168 13.96 13.35 -4.75
N GLU A 169 12.86 12.62 -4.90
CA GLU A 169 12.49 11.94 -6.14
C GLU A 169 12.33 12.91 -7.32
N TYR A 170 11.66 14.05 -7.10
CA TYR A 170 11.48 15.06 -8.13
C TYR A 170 12.79 15.71 -8.54
N LEU A 171 13.69 15.98 -7.58
CA LEU A 171 15.03 16.53 -7.87
C LEU A 171 15.88 15.52 -8.65
N LEU A 172 15.81 14.23 -8.28
CA LEU A 172 16.50 13.17 -9.03
C LEU A 172 15.95 13.05 -10.46
N ALA A 173 14.63 12.98 -10.60
CA ALA A 173 14.00 12.90 -11.91
C ALA A 173 14.31 14.12 -12.80
N GLY A 174 14.27 15.32 -12.22
CA GLY A 174 14.65 16.56 -12.89
C GLY A 174 16.12 16.60 -13.29
N GLY A 175 17.03 16.18 -12.42
CA GLY A 175 18.47 16.12 -12.70
C GLY A 175 18.84 15.10 -13.78
N LEU A 176 18.15 13.94 -13.80
CA LEU A 176 18.34 12.91 -14.82
C LEU A 176 17.69 13.25 -16.17
N SER A 177 16.65 14.08 -16.16
CA SER A 177 15.92 14.50 -17.36
C SER A 177 16.59 15.67 -18.10
N HIS A 178 17.59 16.30 -17.53
CA HIS A 178 18.33 17.39 -18.16
C HIS A 178 19.33 16.81 -19.18
N LYS A 179 18.83 16.50 -20.39
CA LYS A 179 19.60 16.34 -21.62
C LYS A 179 19.14 17.35 -22.64
#